data_a4d47adf4eab9c41ddc18f47d988346e
#
_entry.id   a4d47adf4eab9c41ddc18f47d988346e
#
_cell.length_a   1.000
_cell.length_b   1.000
_cell.length_c   1.000
_cell.angle_alpha   90.00
_cell.angle_beta   90.00
_cell.angle_gamma   90.00
#
_symmetry.space_group_name_H-M   'P 1'
#
loop_
_entity.id
_entity.type
_entity.pdbx_description
1 polymer ?
#
loop_
_entity_poly.entity_id
_entity_poly.type
_entity_poly.pdbx_seq_one_letter_code
_entity_poly.pdbx_strand_id
1 'polypeptide(L)'
;MRINQGFSLLELMVVVAIISILTAIAVPAYQSYAKDAISKACLSEVKSYSNTVFYDLNDQSPETIPKPPIISSCSFITDTSSWNESTTNLIIEAKSKNSAAVDIRCDLSKGANCTIIH
;
A
#
# COMPACT_ATOMS: atom_id res chain seq x y z
N MET A 1 48.90 -36.91 -6.30
CA MET A 1 47.94 -37.19 -5.22
C MET A 1 46.74 -36.29 -5.40
N ARG A 2 45.57 -36.87 -5.65
CA ARG A 2 44.30 -36.09 -5.76
C ARG A 2 43.66 -35.93 -4.39
N ILE A 3 43.50 -34.70 -3.97
CA ILE A 3 42.75 -34.38 -2.78
C ILE A 3 41.31 -34.09 -3.23
N ASN A 4 40.40 -34.96 -2.88
CA ASN A 4 38.97 -34.71 -3.09
C ASN A 4 38.48 -33.80 -2.01
N GLN A 5 38.15 -32.54 -2.38
CA GLN A 5 37.58 -31.55 -1.49
C GLN A 5 36.08 -31.35 -1.77
N GLY A 6 35.34 -32.42 -1.85
CA GLY A 6 33.91 -32.40 -2.02
C GLY A 6 33.17 -32.36 -0.66
N PHE A 7 31.94 -31.96 -0.70
CA PHE A 7 31.07 -32.02 0.49
C PHE A 7 30.70 -33.47 0.79
N SER A 8 30.66 -33.83 2.05
CA SER A 8 30.09 -35.11 2.48
C SER A 8 28.57 -35.05 2.40
N LEU A 9 27.95 -36.23 2.32
CA LEU A 9 26.49 -36.33 2.34
C LEU A 9 25.87 -35.71 3.60
N LEU A 10 26.51 -35.93 4.75
CA LEU A 10 26.07 -35.40 6.02
C LEU A 10 26.12 -33.85 6.04
N GLU A 11 27.20 -33.26 5.54
CA GLU A 11 27.33 -31.81 5.45
C GLU A 11 26.23 -31.20 4.58
N LEU A 12 25.92 -31.82 3.45
CA LEU A 12 24.86 -31.35 2.58
C LEU A 12 23.48 -31.48 3.27
N MET A 13 23.22 -32.58 3.98
CA MET A 13 21.98 -32.79 4.71
C MET A 13 21.77 -31.76 5.79
N VAL A 14 22.82 -31.42 6.54
CA VAL A 14 22.77 -30.39 7.59
C VAL A 14 22.45 -29.01 7.00
N VAL A 15 23.09 -28.66 5.89
CA VAL A 15 22.86 -27.39 5.21
C VAL A 15 21.40 -27.27 4.75
N VAL A 16 20.87 -28.31 4.12
CA VAL A 16 19.49 -28.33 3.65
C VAL A 16 18.52 -28.24 4.81
N ALA A 17 18.81 -28.92 5.93
CA ALA A 17 17.97 -28.86 7.14
C ALA A 17 17.92 -27.45 7.72
N ILE A 18 19.06 -26.76 7.79
CA ILE A 18 19.12 -25.39 8.33
C ILE A 18 18.35 -24.42 7.41
N ILE A 19 18.54 -24.51 6.12
CA ILE A 19 17.81 -23.67 5.16
C ILE A 19 16.32 -23.91 5.28
N SER A 20 15.87 -25.16 5.43
CA SER A 20 14.45 -25.52 5.58
C SER A 20 13.85 -24.89 6.83
N ILE A 21 14.56 -24.92 7.94
CA ILE A 21 14.10 -24.32 9.20
C ILE A 21 14.01 -22.80 9.07
N LEU A 22 15.04 -22.17 8.51
CA LEU A 22 15.06 -20.72 8.36
C LEU A 22 13.96 -20.23 7.42
N THR A 23 13.74 -20.92 6.30
CA THR A 23 12.69 -20.54 5.35
C THR A 23 11.29 -20.75 5.93
N ALA A 24 11.10 -21.76 6.76
CA ALA A 24 9.81 -22.00 7.41
C ALA A 24 9.37 -20.83 8.31
N ILE A 25 10.32 -20.10 8.87
CA ILE A 25 10.04 -18.91 9.69
C ILE A 25 10.05 -17.64 8.84
N ALA A 26 11.01 -17.51 7.96
CA ALA A 26 11.27 -16.26 7.21
C ALA A 26 10.21 -15.98 6.15
N VAL A 27 9.73 -16.99 5.43
CA VAL A 27 8.78 -16.80 4.32
C VAL A 27 7.42 -16.29 4.82
N PRO A 28 6.78 -16.88 5.83
CA PRO A 28 5.52 -16.32 6.36
C PRO A 28 5.68 -14.92 6.93
N ALA A 29 6.78 -14.65 7.63
CA ALA A 29 7.06 -13.32 8.17
C ALA A 29 7.22 -12.29 7.05
N TYR A 30 7.92 -12.65 5.98
CA TYR A 30 8.09 -11.79 4.82
C TYR A 30 6.76 -11.50 4.12
N GLN A 31 5.90 -12.51 3.96
CA GLN A 31 4.59 -12.33 3.33
C GLN A 31 3.71 -11.37 4.13
N SER A 32 3.70 -11.49 5.45
CA SER A 32 2.95 -10.57 6.32
C SER A 32 3.50 -9.15 6.21
N TYR A 33 4.81 -9.01 6.23
CA TYR A 33 5.47 -7.71 6.07
C TYR A 33 5.17 -7.08 4.72
N ALA A 34 5.19 -7.89 3.65
CA ALA A 34 4.90 -7.41 2.29
C ALA A 34 3.46 -6.91 2.15
N LYS A 35 2.49 -7.60 2.77
CA LYS A 35 1.08 -7.15 2.79
C LYS A 35 0.94 -5.82 3.49
N ASP A 36 1.56 -5.67 4.65
CA ASP A 36 1.57 -4.40 5.39
C ASP A 36 2.20 -3.28 4.57
N ALA A 37 3.31 -3.56 3.90
CA ALA A 37 4.00 -2.58 3.09
C ALA A 37 3.12 -2.09 1.92
N ILE A 38 2.38 -2.99 1.29
CA ILE A 38 1.47 -2.64 0.20
C ILE A 38 0.33 -1.76 0.71
N SER A 39 -0.27 -2.10 1.84
CA SER A 39 -1.35 -1.30 2.44
C SER A 39 -0.85 0.09 2.84
N LYS A 40 0.33 0.18 3.42
CA LYS A 40 0.92 1.47 3.82
C LYS A 40 1.34 2.31 2.61
N ALA A 41 1.82 1.68 1.54
CA ALA A 41 2.14 2.38 0.31
C ALA A 41 0.88 2.97 -0.32
N CYS A 42 -0.22 2.21 -0.34
CA CYS A 42 -1.52 2.69 -0.80
C CYS A 42 -2.01 3.84 0.08
N LEU A 43 -1.90 3.72 1.41
CA LEU A 43 -2.27 4.80 2.34
C LEU A 43 -1.50 6.08 2.05
N SER A 44 -0.19 5.99 1.82
CA SER A 44 0.65 7.14 1.49
C SER A 44 0.20 7.80 0.19
N GLU A 45 -0.11 7.01 -0.82
CA GLU A 45 -0.60 7.49 -2.12
C GLU A 45 -1.94 8.22 -1.97
N VAL A 46 -2.87 7.64 -1.22
CA VAL A 46 -4.19 8.24 -0.96
C VAL A 46 -4.07 9.51 -0.13
N LYS A 47 -3.19 9.53 0.85
CA LYS A 47 -2.92 10.73 1.66
C LYS A 47 -2.44 11.89 0.80
N SER A 48 -1.49 11.62 -0.07
CA SER A 48 -0.96 12.62 -0.99
C SER A 48 -2.04 13.15 -1.92
N TYR A 49 -2.85 12.25 -2.48
CA TYR A 49 -3.97 12.62 -3.34
C TYR A 49 -5.02 13.43 -2.57
N SER A 50 -5.37 13.01 -1.35
CA SER A 50 -6.35 13.70 -0.51
C SER A 50 -5.89 15.11 -0.13
N ASN A 51 -4.61 15.29 0.15
CA ASN A 51 -4.06 16.62 0.41
C ASN A 51 -4.19 17.53 -0.80
N THR A 52 -3.92 17.00 -1.99
CA THR A 52 -4.06 17.75 -3.23
C THR A 52 -5.53 18.14 -3.48
N VAL A 53 -6.45 17.20 -3.32
CA VAL A 53 -7.89 17.44 -3.47
C VAL A 53 -8.39 18.46 -2.45
N PHE A 54 -7.97 18.33 -1.20
CA PHE A 54 -8.35 19.27 -0.14
C PHE A 54 -7.88 20.70 -0.48
N TYR A 55 -6.65 20.81 -0.96
CA TYR A 55 -6.11 22.10 -1.39
C TYR A 55 -6.91 22.67 -2.58
N ASP A 56 -7.19 21.84 -3.57
CA ASP A 56 -7.91 22.27 -4.78
C ASP A 56 -9.34 22.72 -4.45
N LEU A 57 -10.01 22.03 -3.53
CA LEU A 57 -11.38 22.40 -3.12
C LEU A 57 -11.43 23.67 -2.29
N ASN A 58 -10.35 24.01 -1.58
CA ASN A 58 -10.27 25.21 -0.77
C ASN A 58 -9.63 26.39 -1.51
N ASP A 59 -9.15 26.16 -2.72
CA ASP A 59 -8.64 27.24 -3.57
C ASP A 59 -9.81 28.03 -4.15
N GLN A 60 -9.80 29.32 -3.97
CA GLN A 60 -10.85 30.22 -4.45
C GLN A 60 -10.74 30.51 -5.96
N SER A 61 -9.80 29.89 -6.65
CA SER A 61 -9.66 30.05 -8.09
C SER A 61 -10.72 29.20 -8.81
N PRO A 62 -11.54 29.80 -9.67
CA PRO A 62 -12.61 29.05 -10.36
C PRO A 62 -12.09 28.05 -11.40
N GLU A 63 -10.80 28.07 -11.69
CA GLU A 63 -10.19 27.17 -12.66
C GLU A 63 -9.59 25.91 -12.02
N THR A 64 -9.54 25.85 -10.68
CA THR A 64 -8.95 24.73 -9.97
C THR A 64 -9.96 23.62 -9.78
N ILE A 65 -9.85 22.57 -10.56
CA ILE A 65 -10.70 21.39 -10.51
C ILE A 65 -9.84 20.22 -10.03
N PRO A 66 -10.32 19.41 -9.07
CA PRO A 66 -9.56 18.21 -8.67
C PRO A 66 -9.35 17.28 -9.88
N LYS A 67 -8.16 16.75 -9.97
CA LYS A 67 -7.80 15.83 -11.05
C LYS A 67 -8.11 14.39 -10.65
N PRO A 68 -8.33 13.49 -11.62
CA PRO A 68 -8.48 12.08 -11.29
C PRO A 68 -7.19 11.52 -10.68
N PRO A 69 -7.29 10.48 -9.84
CA PRO A 69 -6.12 9.93 -9.18
C PRO A 69 -5.23 9.16 -10.15
N ILE A 70 -3.92 9.22 -9.93
CA ILE A 70 -2.96 8.36 -10.61
C ILE A 70 -2.71 7.18 -9.68
N ILE A 71 -3.12 5.99 -10.10
CA ILE A 71 -3.10 4.79 -9.27
C ILE A 71 -1.80 4.02 -9.53
N SER A 72 -1.05 3.75 -8.48
CA SER A 72 0.21 3.02 -8.53
C SER A 72 0.23 1.87 -7.50
N SER A 73 0.13 2.20 -6.22
CA SER A 73 0.17 1.24 -5.12
C SER A 73 -1.21 0.76 -4.70
N CYS A 74 -2.25 1.50 -5.04
CA CYS A 74 -3.64 1.11 -4.80
C CYS A 74 -4.21 0.41 -6.02
N SER A 75 -5.27 -0.38 -5.83
CA SER A 75 -6.05 -0.92 -6.95
C SER A 75 -7.22 -0.01 -7.33
N PHE A 76 -7.61 0.86 -6.40
CA PHE A 76 -8.73 1.79 -6.59
C PHE A 76 -8.55 2.99 -5.67
N ILE A 77 -8.86 4.17 -6.17
CA ILE A 77 -9.00 5.41 -5.40
C ILE A 77 -10.22 6.15 -5.97
N THR A 78 -11.04 6.71 -5.08
CA THR A 78 -12.21 7.50 -5.50
C THR A 78 -11.79 8.64 -6.43
N ASP A 79 -12.47 8.76 -7.56
CA ASP A 79 -12.25 9.86 -8.49
C ASP A 79 -13.01 11.09 -8.02
N THR A 80 -12.28 12.17 -7.78
CA THR A 80 -12.85 13.43 -7.28
C THR A 80 -12.96 14.50 -8.36
N SER A 81 -12.77 14.14 -9.62
CA SER A 81 -12.79 15.11 -10.73
C SER A 81 -14.14 15.81 -10.90
N SER A 82 -15.22 15.21 -10.39
CA SER A 82 -16.57 15.82 -10.40
C SER A 82 -16.87 16.64 -9.15
N TRP A 83 -15.96 16.67 -8.17
CA TRP A 83 -16.18 17.41 -6.92
C TRP A 83 -16.02 18.91 -7.12
N ASN A 84 -16.78 19.69 -6.35
CA ASN A 84 -16.72 21.15 -6.34
C ASN A 84 -16.94 21.67 -4.92
N GLU A 85 -16.99 22.99 -4.75
CA GLU A 85 -17.15 23.63 -3.45
C GLU A 85 -18.47 23.24 -2.75
N SER A 86 -19.48 22.83 -3.51
CA SER A 86 -20.79 22.42 -2.97
C SER A 86 -20.85 20.94 -2.63
N THR A 87 -19.79 20.17 -2.88
CA THR A 87 -19.76 18.75 -2.54
C THR A 87 -19.78 18.55 -1.02
N THR A 88 -20.76 17.80 -0.53
CA THR A 88 -20.95 17.58 0.91
C THR A 88 -20.32 16.29 1.40
N ASN A 89 -20.26 15.26 0.56
CA ASN A 89 -19.66 13.99 0.93
C ASN A 89 -18.17 13.99 0.52
N LEU A 90 -17.32 14.42 1.44
CA LEU A 90 -15.89 14.60 1.19
C LEU A 90 -15.08 13.38 1.68
N ILE A 91 -15.53 12.19 1.30
CA ILE A 91 -14.85 10.95 1.68
C ILE A 91 -14.20 10.33 0.45
N ILE A 92 -12.89 10.15 0.52
CA ILE A 92 -12.13 9.40 -0.48
C ILE A 92 -11.90 8.00 0.06
N GLU A 93 -12.32 7.01 -0.71
CA GLU A 93 -12.12 5.61 -0.38
C GLU A 93 -11.07 5.03 -1.31
N ALA A 94 -10.29 4.11 -0.80
CA ALA A 94 -9.26 3.44 -1.59
C ALA A 94 -9.16 1.98 -1.20
N LYS A 95 -8.60 1.21 -2.11
CA LYS A 95 -8.41 -0.21 -1.95
C LYS A 95 -6.96 -0.56 -2.28
N SER A 96 -6.26 -1.18 -1.35
CA SER A 96 -4.92 -1.67 -1.61
C SER A 96 -4.95 -2.88 -2.55
N LYS A 97 -3.83 -3.20 -3.18
CA LYS A 97 -3.76 -4.26 -4.19
C LYS A 97 -4.10 -5.64 -3.68
N ASN A 98 -3.89 -5.89 -2.38
CA ASN A 98 -4.20 -7.18 -1.75
C ASN A 98 -5.51 -7.20 -0.98
N SER A 99 -6.31 -6.16 -1.06
CA SER A 99 -7.60 -6.11 -0.38
C SER A 99 -8.74 -6.40 -1.35
N ALA A 100 -9.71 -7.19 -0.91
CA ALA A 100 -10.91 -7.47 -1.68
C ALA A 100 -11.96 -6.38 -1.56
N ALA A 101 -11.85 -5.51 -0.55
CA ALA A 101 -12.79 -4.43 -0.27
C ALA A 101 -12.04 -3.14 0.06
N VAL A 102 -12.77 -2.04 0.14
CA VAL A 102 -12.21 -0.75 0.56
C VAL A 102 -11.59 -0.91 1.95
N ASP A 103 -10.31 -0.61 2.06
CA ASP A 103 -9.54 -0.74 3.31
C ASP A 103 -8.91 0.58 3.76
N ILE A 104 -9.07 1.65 2.99
CA ILE A 104 -8.55 2.98 3.35
C ILE A 104 -9.66 4.00 3.13
N ARG A 105 -9.82 4.88 4.09
CA ARG A 105 -10.81 5.97 4.02
C ARG A 105 -10.16 7.27 4.48
N CYS A 106 -10.35 8.33 3.69
CA CYS A 106 -9.93 9.68 4.01
C CYS A 106 -11.14 10.59 4.11
N ASP A 107 -11.26 11.30 5.23
CA ASP A 107 -12.30 12.30 5.44
C ASP A 107 -11.67 13.69 5.27
N LEU A 108 -12.15 14.44 4.28
CA LEU A 108 -11.64 15.76 3.97
C LEU A 108 -12.45 16.89 4.63
N SER A 109 -13.51 16.57 5.36
CA SER A 109 -14.33 17.58 6.01
C SER A 109 -13.60 18.36 7.10
N LYS A 110 -12.58 17.75 7.71
CA LYS A 110 -11.77 18.35 8.77
C LYS A 110 -10.29 18.32 8.46
N GLY A 111 -9.94 18.35 7.18
CA GLY A 111 -8.57 18.13 6.71
C GLY A 111 -8.41 16.73 6.15
N ALA A 112 -7.29 16.47 5.50
CA ALA A 112 -7.06 15.19 4.83
C ALA A 112 -6.63 14.10 5.81
N ASN A 113 -7.56 13.62 6.62
CA ASN A 113 -7.33 12.56 7.61
C ASN A 113 -7.63 11.20 6.99
N CYS A 114 -6.59 10.37 6.84
CA CYS A 114 -6.70 9.04 6.26
C CYS A 114 -6.42 7.97 7.29
N THR A 115 -7.24 6.91 7.29
CA THR A 115 -7.09 5.77 8.19
C THR A 115 -7.23 4.46 7.42
N ILE A 116 -6.55 3.43 7.92
CA ILE A 116 -6.75 2.07 7.43
C ILE A 116 -7.93 1.47 8.19
N ILE A 117 -8.87 0.90 7.44
CA ILE A 117 -10.06 0.23 7.98
C ILE A 117 -9.77 -1.26 8.01
N HIS A 118 -9.96 -1.90 9.15
CA HIS A 118 -9.81 -3.34 9.29
C HIS A 118 -11.13 -4.06 9.27
#